data_1fc4e0a866657c82d31b3218df8bf526
#
_entry.id   1fc4e0a866657c82d31b3218df8bf526
#
_cell.length_a   1.000
_cell.length_b   1.000
_cell.length_c   1.000
_cell.angle_alpha   90.00
_cell.angle_beta   90.00
_cell.angle_gamma   90.00
#
_symmetry.space_group_name_H-M   'P 1'
#
loop_
_entity.id
_entity.type
_entity.pdbx_description
1 polymer ?
#
loop_
_entity_poly.entity_id
_entity_poly.type
_entity_poly.pdbx_seq_one_letter_code
_entity_poly.pdbx_strand_id
1 'polypeptide(L)'
;MSAGHHHNHGHVVHSHHDRHGAHGHMPTNFSRAFALGISLNIIYIVVEVIFGLLAGSMALLADAGHNLSDVLGLAVAWAGAELSKRPPSKRFTYGLGGSSILAALLNGLFLLVACGAIAWEAIERFSAPSPVASTTVIVVASLGIVINFGTAMLFVRGQKEDINIRGAFLHMMADAGVSAGVVIGGIAIYFSGLNWIDPLISLLIVALIFWSTWGLLSEAVRMSLAGVPRDI
;
A
#
# COMPACT_ATOMS: atom_id res chain seq x y z
N MET A 1 -80.34 -10.00 22.60
CA MET A 1 -79.70 -9.57 21.39
C MET A 1 -78.35 -8.97 21.82
N SER A 2 -77.29 -9.78 21.76
CA SER A 2 -75.92 -9.38 22.14
C SER A 2 -75.04 -9.61 20.95
N ALA A 3 -74.48 -8.56 20.41
CA ALA A 3 -73.54 -8.58 19.27
C ALA A 3 -72.12 -8.70 19.81
N GLY A 4 -71.48 -9.85 19.53
CA GLY A 4 -70.07 -10.07 19.87
C GLY A 4 -69.17 -9.45 18.81
N HIS A 5 -68.30 -8.56 19.25
CA HIS A 5 -67.17 -8.03 18.42
C HIS A 5 -65.98 -8.97 18.52
N HIS A 6 -65.68 -9.68 17.45
CA HIS A 6 -64.40 -10.40 17.30
C HIS A 6 -63.31 -9.42 16.87
N HIS A 7 -62.34 -9.12 17.73
CA HIS A 7 -61.10 -8.48 17.38
C HIS A 7 -60.11 -9.51 16.83
N ASN A 8 -59.86 -9.42 15.54
CA ASN A 8 -58.86 -10.23 14.83
C ASN A 8 -57.47 -9.56 15.01
N HIS A 9 -56.65 -10.09 15.91
CA HIS A 9 -55.27 -9.66 16.06
C HIS A 9 -54.43 -10.33 14.97
N GLY A 10 -54.18 -9.59 13.90
CA GLY A 10 -53.19 -9.99 12.90
C GLY A 10 -51.77 -10.00 13.48
N HIS A 11 -51.23 -11.23 13.64
CA HIS A 11 -49.82 -11.40 13.96
C HIS A 11 -48.97 -10.91 12.78
N VAL A 12 -48.33 -9.75 12.93
CA VAL A 12 -47.25 -9.30 12.04
C VAL A 12 -46.05 -10.17 12.36
N VAL A 13 -45.79 -11.14 11.49
CA VAL A 13 -44.53 -11.90 11.51
C VAL A 13 -43.41 -10.97 11.07
N HIS A 14 -42.66 -10.43 12.04
CA HIS A 14 -41.39 -9.79 11.76
C HIS A 14 -40.40 -10.87 11.34
N SER A 15 -40.21 -11.01 10.04
CA SER A 15 -39.07 -11.75 9.49
C SER A 15 -37.80 -11.01 9.86
N HIS A 16 -37.13 -11.48 10.89
CA HIS A 16 -35.71 -11.11 11.13
C HIS A 16 -34.90 -11.65 9.94
N HIS A 17 -34.57 -10.77 9.00
CA HIS A 17 -33.48 -11.02 8.09
C HIS A 17 -32.19 -11.04 8.92
N ASP A 18 -31.82 -12.24 9.35
CA ASP A 18 -30.46 -12.51 9.78
C ASP A 18 -29.52 -12.13 8.66
N ARG A 19 -28.96 -10.93 8.75
CA ARG A 19 -27.77 -10.56 8.01
C ARG A 19 -26.63 -11.40 8.56
N HIS A 20 -26.57 -12.65 8.14
CA HIS A 20 -25.34 -13.42 8.25
C HIS A 20 -24.28 -12.63 7.51
N GLY A 21 -23.35 -12.03 8.29
CA GLY A 21 -22.15 -11.43 7.76
C GLY A 21 -21.49 -12.45 6.85
N ALA A 22 -21.49 -12.16 5.56
CA ALA A 22 -20.75 -12.92 4.59
C ALA A 22 -19.26 -12.81 4.99
N HIS A 23 -18.81 -13.75 5.81
CA HIS A 23 -17.39 -14.07 5.89
C HIS A 23 -17.03 -14.68 4.53
N GLY A 24 -16.77 -13.81 3.56
CA GLY A 24 -16.29 -14.21 2.27
C GLY A 24 -14.98 -14.97 2.48
N HIS A 25 -15.07 -16.29 2.45
CA HIS A 25 -13.87 -17.12 2.32
C HIS A 25 -13.23 -16.74 0.99
N MET A 26 -12.14 -15.97 1.02
CA MET A 26 -11.32 -15.76 -0.16
C MET A 26 -11.03 -17.12 -0.78
N PRO A 27 -11.33 -17.34 -2.06
CA PRO A 27 -11.00 -18.59 -2.74
C PRO A 27 -9.52 -18.90 -2.51
N THR A 28 -9.20 -20.15 -2.16
CA THR A 28 -7.83 -20.59 -1.82
C THR A 28 -6.78 -20.20 -2.86
N ASN A 29 -7.20 -20.04 -4.11
CA ASN A 29 -6.35 -19.60 -5.23
C ASN A 29 -5.92 -18.12 -5.10
N PHE A 30 -6.76 -17.23 -4.58
CA PHE A 30 -6.40 -15.82 -4.36
C PHE A 30 -5.42 -15.65 -3.20
N SER A 31 -5.55 -16.45 -2.14
CA SER A 31 -4.59 -16.46 -1.03
C SER A 31 -3.17 -16.81 -1.50
N ARG A 32 -3.04 -17.78 -2.42
CA ARG A 32 -1.74 -18.11 -3.02
C ARG A 32 -1.21 -17.03 -3.95
N ALA A 33 -2.07 -16.40 -4.75
CA ALA A 33 -1.68 -15.28 -5.62
C ALA A 33 -1.17 -14.08 -4.79
N PHE A 34 -1.83 -13.74 -3.68
CA PHE A 34 -1.38 -12.72 -2.75
C PHE A 34 -0.02 -13.05 -2.12
N ALA A 35 0.13 -14.28 -1.60
CA ALA A 35 1.39 -14.71 -0.99
C ALA A 35 2.55 -14.67 -2.01
N LEU A 36 2.31 -15.13 -3.24
CA LEU A 36 3.29 -15.08 -4.32
C LEU A 36 3.65 -13.63 -4.68
N GLY A 37 2.65 -12.75 -4.85
CA GLY A 37 2.86 -11.35 -5.17
C GLY A 37 3.69 -10.63 -4.10
N ILE A 38 3.34 -10.79 -2.81
CA ILE A 38 4.10 -10.21 -1.70
C ILE A 38 5.54 -10.76 -1.67
N SER A 39 5.72 -12.07 -1.85
CA SER A 39 7.06 -12.67 -1.84
C SER A 39 7.94 -12.16 -2.98
N LEU A 40 7.38 -12.05 -4.19
CA LEU A 40 8.08 -11.50 -5.35
C LEU A 40 8.44 -10.04 -5.12
N ASN A 41 7.52 -9.26 -4.55
CA ASN A 41 7.76 -7.84 -4.26
C ASN A 41 8.85 -7.65 -3.20
N ILE A 42 8.87 -8.45 -2.12
CA ILE A 42 9.94 -8.41 -1.13
C ILE A 42 11.31 -8.71 -1.77
N ILE A 43 11.39 -9.74 -2.60
CA ILE A 43 12.62 -10.08 -3.32
C ILE A 43 13.05 -8.92 -4.22
N TYR A 44 12.09 -8.33 -4.93
CA TYR A 44 12.35 -7.22 -5.84
C TYR A 44 12.84 -5.98 -5.09
N ILE A 45 12.25 -5.61 -3.95
CA ILE A 45 12.71 -4.51 -3.08
C ILE A 45 14.19 -4.70 -2.70
N VAL A 46 14.58 -5.91 -2.32
CA VAL A 46 16.00 -6.20 -1.98
C VAL A 46 16.90 -5.97 -3.19
N VAL A 47 16.49 -6.43 -4.37
CA VAL A 47 17.22 -6.20 -5.62
C VAL A 47 17.32 -4.71 -5.93
N GLU A 48 16.22 -3.96 -5.84
CA GLU A 48 16.22 -2.50 -6.06
C GLU A 48 17.15 -1.75 -5.13
N VAL A 49 17.13 -2.07 -3.83
CA VAL A 49 18.00 -1.41 -2.86
C VAL A 49 19.46 -1.68 -3.19
N ILE A 50 19.83 -2.94 -3.42
CA ILE A 50 21.22 -3.32 -3.73
C ILE A 50 21.69 -2.62 -5.01
N PHE A 51 20.95 -2.74 -6.10
CA PHE A 51 21.34 -2.18 -7.38
C PHE A 51 21.15 -0.66 -7.45
N GLY A 52 20.19 -0.09 -6.70
CA GLY A 52 20.06 1.36 -6.54
C GLY A 52 21.30 1.97 -5.90
N LEU A 53 21.84 1.35 -4.84
CA LEU A 53 23.10 1.76 -4.21
C LEU A 53 24.29 1.58 -5.16
N LEU A 54 24.40 0.43 -5.82
CA LEU A 54 25.51 0.13 -6.74
C LEU A 54 25.49 1.01 -8.01
N ALA A 55 24.31 1.31 -8.52
CA ALA A 55 24.14 2.17 -9.70
C ALA A 55 24.19 3.66 -9.37
N GLY A 56 24.20 4.04 -8.11
CA GLY A 56 24.10 5.43 -7.66
C GLY A 56 22.78 6.10 -8.05
N SER A 57 21.69 5.33 -8.18
CA SER A 57 20.38 5.84 -8.61
C SER A 57 19.46 6.11 -7.43
N MET A 58 19.10 7.39 -7.28
CA MET A 58 18.11 7.80 -6.28
C MET A 58 16.69 7.43 -6.72
N ALA A 59 16.43 7.36 -8.01
CA ALA A 59 15.14 6.94 -8.54
C ALA A 59 14.82 5.48 -8.19
N LEU A 60 15.79 4.55 -8.31
CA LEU A 60 15.62 3.16 -7.87
C LEU A 60 15.43 3.06 -6.35
N LEU A 61 16.17 3.86 -5.56
CA LEU A 61 16.01 3.85 -4.11
C LEU A 61 14.67 4.43 -3.67
N ALA A 62 14.14 5.42 -4.38
CA ALA A 62 12.81 5.97 -4.13
C ALA A 62 11.71 4.94 -4.48
N ASP A 63 11.84 4.23 -5.60
CA ASP A 63 10.93 3.16 -6.01
C ASP A 63 10.94 2.00 -4.98
N ALA A 64 12.14 1.57 -4.55
CA ALA A 64 12.29 0.58 -3.48
C ALA A 64 11.64 1.03 -2.17
N GLY A 65 11.78 2.31 -1.80
CA GLY A 65 11.13 2.91 -0.63
C GLY A 65 9.60 2.89 -0.73
N HIS A 66 9.06 3.16 -1.92
CA HIS A 66 7.63 3.06 -2.21
C HIS A 66 7.13 1.63 -2.00
N ASN A 67 7.71 0.68 -2.70
CA ASN A 67 7.35 -0.74 -2.62
C ASN A 67 7.50 -1.29 -1.18
N LEU A 68 8.55 -0.88 -0.45
CA LEU A 68 8.72 -1.25 0.96
C LEU A 68 7.58 -0.73 1.85
N SER A 69 7.14 0.51 1.59
CA SER A 69 6.00 1.11 2.27
C SER A 69 4.75 0.25 2.18
N ASP A 70 4.47 -0.22 0.99
CA ASP A 70 3.25 -0.98 0.72
C ASP A 70 3.27 -2.33 1.43
N VAL A 71 4.42 -3.01 1.38
CA VAL A 71 4.61 -4.27 2.12
C VAL A 71 4.51 -4.06 3.63
N LEU A 72 5.12 -2.99 4.17
CA LEU A 72 5.02 -2.67 5.59
C LEU A 72 3.60 -2.27 5.98
N GLY A 73 2.91 -1.49 5.16
CA GLY A 73 1.51 -1.12 5.36
C GLY A 73 0.60 -2.34 5.46
N LEU A 74 0.75 -3.32 4.56
CA LEU A 74 0.02 -4.58 4.59
C LEU A 74 0.35 -5.41 5.84
N ALA A 75 1.63 -5.52 6.20
CA ALA A 75 2.09 -6.26 7.38
C ALA A 75 1.52 -5.64 8.67
N VAL A 76 1.53 -4.31 8.77
CA VAL A 76 0.97 -3.55 9.89
C VAL A 76 -0.54 -3.74 9.99
N ALA A 77 -1.26 -3.64 8.87
CA ALA A 77 -2.70 -3.86 8.83
C ALA A 77 -3.07 -5.29 9.27
N TRP A 78 -2.33 -6.28 8.79
CA TRP A 78 -2.52 -7.67 9.19
C TRP A 78 -2.23 -7.89 10.68
N ALA A 79 -1.08 -7.40 11.18
CA ALA A 79 -0.71 -7.52 12.58
C ALA A 79 -1.71 -6.81 13.51
N GLY A 80 -2.19 -5.63 13.12
CA GLY A 80 -3.23 -4.89 13.84
C GLY A 80 -4.55 -5.66 13.90
N ALA A 81 -4.99 -6.23 12.78
CA ALA A 81 -6.18 -7.06 12.71
C ALA A 81 -6.07 -8.31 13.59
N GLU A 82 -4.90 -8.94 13.65
CA GLU A 82 -4.68 -10.12 14.49
C GLU A 82 -4.62 -9.77 15.99
N LEU A 83 -3.96 -8.66 16.34
CA LEU A 83 -3.89 -8.17 17.72
C LEU A 83 -5.26 -7.72 18.26
N SER A 84 -6.09 -7.13 17.42
CA SER A 84 -7.45 -6.68 17.81
C SER A 84 -8.40 -7.82 18.18
N LYS A 85 -8.13 -9.06 17.74
CA LYS A 85 -8.89 -10.26 18.10
C LYS A 85 -8.62 -10.73 19.54
N ARG A 86 -7.54 -10.25 20.18
CA ARG A 86 -7.17 -10.65 21.54
C ARG A 86 -8.15 -10.05 22.56
N PRO A 87 -8.69 -10.86 23.50
CA PRO A 87 -9.62 -10.36 24.51
C PRO A 87 -8.93 -9.35 25.45
N PRO A 88 -9.71 -8.45 26.06
CA PRO A 88 -9.23 -7.55 27.10
C PRO A 88 -8.52 -8.30 28.23
N SER A 89 -7.49 -7.69 28.78
CA SER A 89 -6.71 -8.25 29.89
C SER A 89 -6.68 -7.26 31.05
N LYS A 90 -6.23 -7.71 32.25
CA LYS A 90 -6.07 -6.83 33.43
C LYS A 90 -5.14 -5.65 33.16
N ARG A 91 -4.25 -5.74 32.19
CA ARG A 91 -3.26 -4.72 31.82
C ARG A 91 -3.75 -3.83 30.69
N PHE A 92 -4.63 -4.34 29.83
CA PHE A 92 -5.23 -3.66 28.69
C PHE A 92 -6.75 -3.87 28.73
N THR A 93 -7.41 -3.02 29.52
CA THR A 93 -8.86 -3.12 29.78
C THR A 93 -9.73 -2.92 28.54
N TYR A 94 -9.24 -2.18 27.56
CA TYR A 94 -9.89 -1.97 26.25
C TYR A 94 -9.34 -2.90 25.15
N GLY A 95 -8.54 -3.93 25.52
CA GLY A 95 -7.88 -4.80 24.54
C GLY A 95 -6.73 -4.09 23.80
N LEU A 96 -6.35 -4.66 22.66
CA LEU A 96 -5.27 -4.15 21.81
C LEU A 96 -5.80 -3.49 20.51
N GLY A 97 -7.06 -3.02 20.49
CA GLY A 97 -7.68 -2.42 19.32
C GLY A 97 -6.93 -1.19 18.78
N GLY A 98 -6.22 -0.44 19.65
CA GLY A 98 -5.40 0.70 19.23
C GLY A 98 -4.03 0.35 18.64
N SER A 99 -3.62 -0.93 18.68
CA SER A 99 -2.30 -1.34 18.17
C SER A 99 -2.15 -1.14 16.67
N SER A 100 -3.20 -1.31 15.89
CA SER A 100 -3.21 -1.05 14.44
C SER A 100 -2.99 0.43 14.13
N ILE A 101 -3.58 1.33 14.92
CA ILE A 101 -3.43 2.79 14.77
C ILE A 101 -1.98 3.19 15.07
N LEU A 102 -1.43 2.70 16.18
CA LEU A 102 -0.05 2.99 16.56
C LEU A 102 0.95 2.46 15.51
N ALA A 103 0.72 1.26 15.01
CA ALA A 103 1.56 0.66 14.00
C ALA A 103 1.48 1.43 12.67
N ALA A 104 0.29 1.90 12.26
CA ALA A 104 0.12 2.76 11.08
C ALA A 104 0.84 4.12 11.26
N LEU A 105 0.77 4.72 12.45
CA LEU A 105 1.51 5.95 12.76
C LEU A 105 3.02 5.75 12.65
N LEU A 106 3.57 4.68 13.23
CA LEU A 106 5.00 4.38 13.17
C LEU A 106 5.46 4.12 11.73
N ASN A 107 4.68 3.37 10.95
CA ASN A 107 4.97 3.13 9.54
C ASN A 107 4.98 4.43 8.74
N GLY A 108 3.93 5.27 8.88
CA GLY A 108 3.85 6.56 8.20
C GLY A 108 4.99 7.50 8.59
N LEU A 109 5.37 7.55 9.87
CA LEU A 109 6.50 8.36 10.34
C LEU A 109 7.83 7.86 9.75
N PHE A 110 8.06 6.55 9.77
CA PHE A 110 9.27 5.96 9.17
C PHE A 110 9.40 6.31 7.70
N LEU A 111 8.30 6.21 6.97
CA LEU A 111 8.23 6.61 5.56
C LEU A 111 8.54 8.07 5.32
N LEU A 112 7.97 8.98 6.10
CA LEU A 112 8.25 10.40 5.97
C LEU A 112 9.73 10.72 6.20
N VAL A 113 10.37 10.04 7.17
CA VAL A 113 11.81 10.18 7.41
C VAL A 113 12.61 9.66 6.22
N ALA A 114 12.27 8.49 5.68
CA ALA A 114 12.93 7.93 4.49
C ALA A 114 12.75 8.84 3.26
N CYS A 115 11.53 9.31 3.00
CA CYS A 115 11.25 10.29 1.93
C CYS A 115 12.05 11.58 2.11
N GLY A 116 12.15 12.09 3.33
CA GLY A 116 12.94 13.28 3.63
C GLY A 116 14.43 13.07 3.34
N ALA A 117 14.99 11.92 3.71
CA ALA A 117 16.39 11.59 3.43
C ALA A 117 16.66 11.46 1.92
N ILE A 118 15.78 10.77 1.18
CA ILE A 118 15.91 10.62 -0.28
C ILE A 118 15.74 11.98 -0.97
N ALA A 119 14.77 12.79 -0.54
CA ALA A 119 14.57 14.13 -1.11
C ALA A 119 15.80 15.04 -0.87
N TRP A 120 16.36 14.99 0.32
CA TRP A 120 17.57 15.76 0.64
C TRP A 120 18.73 15.38 -0.26
N GLU A 121 19.05 14.10 -0.36
CA GLU A 121 20.11 13.58 -1.23
C GLU A 121 19.84 13.93 -2.71
N ALA A 122 18.60 13.80 -3.18
CA ALA A 122 18.22 14.15 -4.53
C ALA A 122 18.44 15.66 -4.82
N ILE A 123 18.11 16.53 -3.85
CA ILE A 123 18.36 17.99 -3.99
C ILE A 123 19.86 18.29 -4.04
N GLU A 124 20.67 17.65 -3.20
CA GLU A 124 22.12 17.83 -3.22
C GLU A 124 22.71 17.42 -4.59
N ARG A 125 22.22 16.35 -5.19
CA ARG A 125 22.66 15.86 -6.50
C ARG A 125 22.30 16.77 -7.68
N PHE A 126 21.38 17.71 -7.54
CA PHE A 126 21.20 18.77 -8.54
C PHE A 126 22.40 19.72 -8.61
N SER A 127 23.02 20.01 -7.46
CA SER A 127 24.20 20.89 -7.38
C SER A 127 25.50 20.16 -7.74
N ALA A 128 25.57 18.85 -7.44
CA ALA A 128 26.72 18.00 -7.72
C ALA A 128 26.26 16.64 -8.29
N PRO A 129 25.87 16.57 -9.57
CA PRO A 129 25.37 15.36 -10.18
C PRO A 129 26.40 14.22 -10.14
N SER A 130 26.03 13.11 -9.51
CA SER A 130 26.83 11.88 -9.47
C SER A 130 26.57 11.04 -10.71
N PRO A 131 27.56 10.31 -11.23
CA PRO A 131 27.35 9.37 -12.33
C PRO A 131 26.35 8.30 -11.96
N VAL A 132 25.39 8.03 -12.84
CA VAL A 132 24.38 6.97 -12.67
C VAL A 132 24.63 5.88 -13.71
N ALA A 133 24.68 4.62 -13.25
CA ALA A 133 24.79 3.47 -14.14
C ALA A 133 23.43 3.20 -14.82
N SER A 134 23.08 4.02 -15.81
CA SER A 134 21.77 4.05 -16.47
C SER A 134 21.33 2.69 -17.01
N THR A 135 22.25 1.88 -17.55
CA THR A 135 21.94 0.51 -18.01
C THR A 135 21.42 -0.38 -16.86
N THR A 136 22.06 -0.29 -15.69
CA THR A 136 21.60 -1.02 -14.50
C THR A 136 20.22 -0.55 -14.07
N VAL A 137 19.97 0.75 -14.08
CA VAL A 137 18.66 1.35 -13.76
C VAL A 137 17.58 0.80 -14.70
N ILE A 138 17.83 0.82 -16.02
CA ILE A 138 16.90 0.33 -17.02
C ILE A 138 16.58 -1.16 -16.78
N VAL A 139 17.60 -2.00 -16.57
CA VAL A 139 17.42 -3.44 -16.38
C VAL A 139 16.60 -3.73 -15.11
N VAL A 140 16.98 -3.13 -13.98
CA VAL A 140 16.34 -3.38 -12.69
C VAL A 140 14.91 -2.85 -12.68
N ALA A 141 14.67 -1.63 -13.15
CA ALA A 141 13.31 -1.09 -13.23
C ALA A 141 12.43 -1.84 -14.25
N SER A 142 13.01 -2.36 -15.35
CA SER A 142 12.27 -3.23 -16.28
C SER A 142 11.85 -4.55 -15.62
N LEU A 143 12.67 -5.11 -14.72
CA LEU A 143 12.29 -6.26 -13.91
C LEU A 143 11.10 -5.92 -13.00
N GLY A 144 11.07 -4.70 -12.43
CA GLY A 144 9.94 -4.19 -11.66
C GLY A 144 8.64 -4.15 -12.45
N ILE A 145 8.70 -3.65 -13.69
CA ILE A 145 7.53 -3.68 -14.59
C ILE A 145 7.02 -5.10 -14.77
N VAL A 146 7.92 -6.06 -15.03
CA VAL A 146 7.55 -7.45 -15.26
C VAL A 146 6.92 -8.08 -14.01
N ILE A 147 7.49 -7.84 -12.83
CA ILE A 147 6.99 -8.38 -11.56
C ILE A 147 5.64 -7.77 -11.21
N ASN A 148 5.52 -6.44 -11.22
CA ASN A 148 4.29 -5.74 -10.84
C ASN A 148 3.16 -6.00 -11.83
N PHE A 149 3.43 -5.92 -13.13
CA PHE A 149 2.45 -6.26 -14.16
C PHE A 149 2.06 -7.74 -14.13
N GLY A 150 3.04 -8.65 -13.99
CA GLY A 150 2.78 -10.08 -13.85
C GLY A 150 1.93 -10.41 -12.64
N THR A 151 2.21 -9.77 -11.50
CA THR A 151 1.40 -9.91 -10.27
C THR A 151 -0.01 -9.33 -10.48
N ALA A 152 -0.15 -8.18 -11.13
CA ALA A 152 -1.46 -7.62 -11.48
C ALA A 152 -2.29 -8.60 -12.32
N MET A 153 -1.67 -9.29 -13.27
CA MET A 153 -2.38 -10.27 -14.12
C MET A 153 -2.95 -11.46 -13.34
N LEU A 154 -2.39 -11.80 -12.16
CA LEU A 154 -2.98 -12.82 -11.28
C LEU A 154 -4.34 -12.39 -10.73
N PHE A 155 -4.57 -11.07 -10.62
CA PHE A 155 -5.81 -10.49 -10.09
C PHE A 155 -6.81 -10.08 -11.16
N VAL A 156 -6.45 -10.11 -12.45
CA VAL A 156 -7.28 -9.60 -13.56
C VAL A 156 -8.67 -10.22 -13.63
N ARG A 157 -8.82 -11.50 -13.28
CA ARG A 157 -10.12 -12.19 -13.33
C ARG A 157 -11.01 -11.83 -12.15
N GLY A 158 -10.43 -11.73 -10.95
CA GLY A 158 -11.17 -11.44 -9.71
C GLY A 158 -11.55 -9.97 -9.53
N GLN A 159 -10.88 -9.02 -10.22
CA GLN A 159 -11.12 -7.59 -10.06
C GLN A 159 -12.53 -7.11 -10.42
N LYS A 160 -13.27 -7.92 -11.19
CA LYS A 160 -14.66 -7.61 -11.60
C LYS A 160 -15.67 -7.99 -10.53
N GLU A 161 -15.32 -8.90 -9.62
CA GLU A 161 -16.22 -9.50 -8.64
C GLU A 161 -15.96 -9.02 -7.22
N ASP A 162 -14.73 -8.60 -6.92
CA ASP A 162 -14.31 -8.18 -5.57
C ASP A 162 -13.55 -6.85 -5.61
N ILE A 163 -14.01 -5.89 -4.80
CA ILE A 163 -13.45 -4.53 -4.72
C ILE A 163 -12.01 -4.53 -4.14
N ASN A 164 -11.69 -5.46 -3.24
CA ASN A 164 -10.35 -5.55 -2.66
C ASN A 164 -9.35 -6.10 -3.69
N ILE A 165 -9.78 -7.09 -4.49
CA ILE A 165 -8.98 -7.63 -5.60
C ILE A 165 -8.78 -6.57 -6.68
N ARG A 166 -9.81 -5.75 -6.96
CA ARG A 166 -9.68 -4.61 -7.86
C ARG A 166 -8.68 -3.58 -7.33
N GLY A 167 -8.72 -3.30 -6.03
CA GLY A 167 -7.75 -2.41 -5.38
C GLY A 167 -6.32 -2.92 -5.55
N ALA A 168 -6.06 -4.20 -5.27
CA ALA A 168 -4.76 -4.83 -5.46
C ALA A 168 -4.29 -4.80 -6.93
N PHE A 169 -5.19 -5.07 -7.88
CA PHE A 169 -4.88 -4.97 -9.31
C PHE A 169 -4.44 -3.57 -9.72
N LEU A 170 -5.21 -2.54 -9.33
CA LEU A 170 -4.92 -1.14 -9.66
C LEU A 170 -3.62 -0.67 -9.00
N HIS A 171 -3.34 -1.10 -7.78
CA HIS A 171 -2.11 -0.78 -7.07
C HIS A 171 -0.90 -1.36 -7.80
N MET A 172 -0.88 -2.65 -8.10
CA MET A 172 0.21 -3.28 -8.86
C MET A 172 0.41 -2.65 -10.27
N MET A 173 -0.67 -2.22 -10.90
CA MET A 173 -0.59 -1.50 -12.17
C MET A 173 0.03 -0.10 -12.02
N ALA A 174 -0.26 0.59 -10.91
CA ALA A 174 0.35 1.88 -10.60
C ALA A 174 1.86 1.73 -10.35
N ASP A 175 2.28 0.70 -9.59
CA ASP A 175 3.68 0.40 -9.31
C ASP A 175 4.45 0.07 -10.61
N ALA A 176 3.84 -0.72 -11.51
CA ALA A 176 4.39 -0.94 -12.84
C ALA A 176 4.56 0.38 -13.63
N GLY A 177 3.64 1.33 -13.44
CA GLY A 177 3.71 2.67 -14.02
C GLY A 177 4.86 3.51 -13.46
N VAL A 178 5.10 3.45 -12.14
CA VAL A 178 6.24 4.13 -11.49
C VAL A 178 7.55 3.55 -12.01
N SER A 179 7.72 2.22 -12.00
CA SER A 179 8.90 1.55 -12.56
C SER A 179 9.11 1.88 -14.05
N ALA A 180 8.03 2.03 -14.85
CA ALA A 180 8.12 2.48 -16.24
C ALA A 180 8.66 3.92 -16.33
N GLY A 181 8.27 4.80 -15.43
CA GLY A 181 8.83 6.15 -15.32
C GLY A 181 10.33 6.12 -15.04
N VAL A 182 10.80 5.23 -14.17
CA VAL A 182 12.23 5.03 -13.87
C VAL A 182 12.98 4.50 -15.11
N VAL A 183 12.39 3.56 -15.87
CA VAL A 183 12.97 3.06 -17.13
C VAL A 183 13.13 4.20 -18.15
N ILE A 184 12.08 5.02 -18.33
CA ILE A 184 12.13 6.16 -19.25
C ILE A 184 13.24 7.11 -18.84
N GLY A 185 13.39 7.41 -17.55
CA GLY A 185 14.48 8.22 -17.02
C GLY A 185 15.85 7.60 -17.25
N GLY A 186 16.02 6.30 -17.00
CA GLY A 186 17.26 5.59 -17.28
C GLY A 186 17.64 5.65 -18.77
N ILE A 187 16.67 5.49 -19.68
CA ILE A 187 16.86 5.64 -21.12
C ILE A 187 17.26 7.07 -21.46
N ALA A 188 16.60 8.07 -20.88
CA ALA A 188 16.94 9.47 -21.12
C ALA A 188 18.38 9.80 -20.65
N ILE A 189 18.80 9.29 -19.49
CA ILE A 189 20.17 9.43 -19.00
C ILE A 189 21.16 8.72 -19.96
N TYR A 190 20.84 7.51 -20.40
CA TYR A 190 21.71 6.74 -21.30
C TYR A 190 22.04 7.47 -22.59
N PHE A 191 21.04 8.13 -23.21
CA PHE A 191 21.25 8.84 -24.47
C PHE A 191 21.74 10.28 -24.31
N SER A 192 21.37 10.97 -23.22
CA SER A 192 21.71 12.39 -23.02
C SER A 192 22.97 12.60 -22.18
N GLY A 193 23.33 11.64 -21.32
CA GLY A 193 24.37 11.80 -20.31
C GLY A 193 23.98 12.73 -19.15
N LEU A 194 22.72 13.20 -19.08
CA LEU A 194 22.23 14.17 -18.10
C LEU A 194 21.85 13.48 -16.79
N ASN A 195 22.81 13.31 -15.88
CA ASN A 195 22.60 12.60 -14.61
C ASN A 195 21.60 13.28 -13.66
N TRP A 196 21.27 14.58 -13.84
CA TRP A 196 20.26 15.28 -13.03
C TRP A 196 18.82 14.76 -13.25
N ILE A 197 18.59 13.96 -14.29
CA ILE A 197 17.29 13.33 -14.55
C ILE A 197 16.94 12.33 -13.44
N ASP A 198 17.92 11.60 -12.90
CA ASP A 198 17.69 10.64 -11.81
C ASP A 198 17.14 11.30 -10.54
N PRO A 199 17.79 12.34 -9.95
CA PRO A 199 17.21 13.03 -8.80
C PRO A 199 15.87 13.71 -9.11
N LEU A 200 15.61 14.15 -10.34
CA LEU A 200 14.30 14.68 -10.71
C LEU A 200 13.20 13.62 -10.58
N ILE A 201 13.43 12.43 -11.16
CA ILE A 201 12.48 11.33 -11.08
C ILE A 201 12.33 10.87 -9.63
N SER A 202 13.41 10.79 -8.88
CA SER A 202 13.38 10.48 -7.45
C SER A 202 12.46 11.45 -6.69
N LEU A 203 12.57 12.76 -6.91
CA LEU A 203 11.71 13.75 -6.26
C LEU A 203 10.24 13.61 -6.67
N LEU A 204 9.95 13.25 -7.92
CA LEU A 204 8.57 12.97 -8.36
C LEU A 204 7.99 11.75 -7.63
N ILE A 205 8.77 10.67 -7.50
CA ILE A 205 8.37 9.47 -6.75
C ILE A 205 8.16 9.80 -5.27
N VAL A 206 9.11 10.52 -4.66
CA VAL A 206 9.00 10.96 -3.26
C VAL A 206 7.76 11.82 -3.03
N ALA A 207 7.44 12.73 -3.95
CA ALA A 207 6.23 13.55 -3.86
C ALA A 207 4.96 12.69 -3.92
N LEU A 208 4.94 11.66 -4.76
CA LEU A 208 3.83 10.70 -4.87
C LEU A 208 3.67 9.90 -3.57
N ILE A 209 4.78 9.39 -2.99
CA ILE A 209 4.78 8.66 -1.72
C ILE A 209 4.30 9.57 -0.59
N PHE A 210 4.82 10.78 -0.51
CA PHE A 210 4.43 11.77 0.50
C PHE A 210 2.93 12.04 0.44
N TRP A 211 2.38 12.25 -0.74
CA TRP A 211 0.95 12.53 -0.93
C TRP A 211 0.08 11.36 -0.45
N SER A 212 0.43 10.13 -0.83
CA SER A 212 -0.31 8.93 -0.42
C SER A 212 -0.21 8.69 1.09
N THR A 213 0.99 8.82 1.66
CA THR A 213 1.27 8.60 3.09
C THR A 213 0.62 9.66 3.97
N TRP A 214 0.56 10.92 3.52
CA TRP A 214 -0.03 12.02 4.29
C TRP A 214 -1.50 11.79 4.63
N GLY A 215 -2.27 11.24 3.69
CA GLY A 215 -3.67 10.87 3.91
C GLY A 215 -3.82 9.85 5.04
N LEU A 216 -3.09 8.76 4.95
CA LEU A 216 -3.09 7.67 5.95
C LEU A 216 -2.60 8.15 7.32
N LEU A 217 -1.50 8.92 7.35
CA LEU A 217 -0.94 9.43 8.59
C LEU A 217 -1.90 10.39 9.29
N SER A 218 -2.52 11.31 8.56
CA SER A 218 -3.48 12.27 9.12
C SER A 218 -4.70 11.57 9.70
N GLU A 219 -5.17 10.51 9.07
CA GLU A 219 -6.27 9.69 9.58
C GLU A 219 -5.87 8.89 10.82
N ALA A 220 -4.69 8.26 10.81
CA ALA A 220 -4.14 7.55 11.96
C ALA A 220 -3.95 8.47 13.17
N VAL A 221 -3.46 9.71 12.98
CA VAL A 221 -3.37 10.73 14.05
C VAL A 221 -4.76 11.06 14.60
N ARG A 222 -5.75 11.30 13.73
CA ARG A 222 -7.11 11.58 14.17
C ARG A 222 -7.71 10.44 14.98
N MET A 223 -7.55 9.21 14.51
CA MET A 223 -8.03 8.02 15.24
C MET A 223 -7.31 7.85 16.59
N SER A 224 -6.01 8.15 16.67
CA SER A 224 -5.25 8.09 17.93
C SER A 224 -5.72 9.10 18.96
N LEU A 225 -6.21 10.26 18.50
CA LEU A 225 -6.76 11.33 19.34
C LEU A 225 -8.27 11.19 19.58
N ALA A 226 -8.87 10.04 19.24
CA ALA A 226 -10.31 9.79 19.34
C ALA A 226 -11.16 10.86 18.61
N GLY A 227 -10.65 11.37 17.47
CA GLY A 227 -11.34 12.36 16.64
C GLY A 227 -12.62 11.81 16.00
N VAL A 228 -13.62 12.67 15.81
CA VAL A 228 -14.87 12.32 15.11
C VAL A 228 -14.58 12.03 13.64
N PRO A 229 -15.18 10.98 13.04
CA PRO A 229 -15.10 10.70 11.60
C PRO A 229 -15.55 11.90 10.75
N ARG A 230 -14.99 12.04 9.53
CA ARG A 230 -15.29 13.20 8.66
C ARG A 230 -16.69 13.18 8.05
N ASP A 231 -17.33 12.01 8.06
CA ASP A 231 -18.58 11.73 7.32
C ASP A 231 -19.81 11.63 8.25
N ILE A 232 -19.78 12.27 9.42
CA ILE A 232 -20.92 12.38 10.35
C ILE A 232 -21.29 13.86 10.49
#